data_e0fb79c968125b857957460ac2d88dd1
#
_entry.id   e0fb79c968125b857957460ac2d88dd1
#
_cell.length_a   1.000
_cell.length_b   1.000
_cell.length_c   1.000
_cell.angle_alpha   90.00
_cell.angle_beta   90.00
_cell.angle_gamma   90.00
#
_symmetry.space_group_name_H-M   'P 1'
#
loop_
_entity.id
_entity.type
_entity.pdbx_description
1 polymer ?
#
loop_
_entity_poly.entity_id
_entity_poly.type
_entity_poly.pdbx_seq_one_letter_code
_entity_poly.pdbx_strand_id
1 'polypeptide(L)'
;NTKNQGGGYSYWKKKINSAYGSAEFGFQDWAFLTVTARNDWFSTLSLKDKKAPNNDLYTSASLSLVLSDVMDLGDTVSFLKLRGGYSQVAGGADSPYALSLAYGIYGQGHLGASLGNISGGTIPNTEITPFEKNEIEFGVDLRMFDNKLSIDATYYDNETLGDIVGVSASATSGFGSALANLGNISNSGIELLIKGEIMRTDDFAWNASINYTNNTSEVVATNDTGGNISMDEPRSRNLRVTHIVGEKYGALYGSSYVRNDAGAIVHEMVNGIPIPKIGARKILGFGVAPTSLGFGSSFRYKDFNASILVEGKTGGQIYSGTNAFLIRNGHHKKTVPAGGREAGFTPSGVMEDGSSITTSIPQAQQEDYYRRTYSIAEEAIQDSDYMRVRQLSIGYNVPSSMLEGTFVDKATVSLIGRNLFFLSNSTDNIDPESAYNNGNSAGLEWFGLPVPRTIGLNVNLKF
;
A
#
# COMPACT_ATOMS: atom_id res chain seq x y z
N ASN A 1 -2.79 41.61 -20.96
CA ASN A 1 -3.24 41.10 -19.65
C ASN A 1 -2.20 40.12 -19.12
N THR A 2 -1.14 40.64 -18.51
CA THR A 2 -0.21 39.86 -17.71
C THR A 2 -0.90 39.60 -16.36
N LYS A 3 -1.47 38.41 -16.17
CA LYS A 3 -1.80 37.93 -14.83
C LYS A 3 -0.48 37.78 -14.05
N ASN A 4 -0.27 38.61 -13.06
CA ASN A 4 0.74 38.35 -12.05
C ASN A 4 0.43 37.00 -11.41
N GLN A 5 1.18 35.97 -11.78
CA GLN A 5 1.25 34.73 -11.02
C GLN A 5 2.13 35.04 -9.80
N GLY A 6 1.50 35.49 -8.72
CA GLY A 6 2.16 35.58 -7.43
C GLY A 6 2.56 34.20 -6.99
N GLY A 7 3.85 33.90 -6.95
CA GLY A 7 4.35 32.71 -6.30
C GLY A 7 4.05 32.81 -4.80
N GLY A 8 3.16 31.97 -4.28
CA GLY A 8 2.90 31.84 -2.85
C GLY A 8 3.89 30.88 -2.23
N TYR A 9 4.59 31.29 -1.18
CA TYR A 9 5.34 30.41 -0.32
C TYR A 9 4.42 29.95 0.81
N SER A 10 4.22 28.62 0.95
CA SER A 10 3.47 28.04 2.07
C SER A 10 4.44 27.39 3.05
N TYR A 11 4.42 27.84 4.28
CA TYR A 11 5.23 27.28 5.37
C TYR A 11 4.34 26.74 6.48
N TRP A 12 4.59 25.51 6.89
CA TRP A 12 3.93 24.90 8.03
C TRP A 12 4.96 24.12 8.87
N LYS A 13 4.67 23.98 10.16
CA LYS A 13 5.56 23.32 11.11
C LYS A 13 4.78 22.37 12.01
N LYS A 14 5.24 21.13 12.07
CA LYS A 14 4.84 20.10 13.03
C LYS A 14 5.98 19.90 14.03
N LYS A 15 5.65 19.79 15.32
CA LYS A 15 6.62 19.58 16.39
C LYS A 15 6.11 18.53 17.35
N ILE A 16 6.98 17.62 17.77
CA ILE A 16 6.76 16.65 18.85
C ILE A 16 7.85 16.90 19.87
N ASN A 17 7.47 17.14 21.11
CA ASN A 17 8.41 17.15 22.24
C ASN A 17 8.26 15.81 22.95
N SER A 18 9.39 15.21 23.35
CA SER A 18 9.39 13.87 23.92
C SER A 18 10.24 13.82 25.17
N ALA A 19 9.76 13.10 26.18
CA ALA A 19 10.55 12.63 27.31
C ALA A 19 10.52 11.11 27.32
N TYR A 20 11.67 10.46 27.41
CA TYR A 20 11.75 9.00 27.37
C TYR A 20 12.86 8.47 28.27
N GLY A 21 12.71 7.22 28.68
CA GLY A 21 13.72 6.45 29.38
C GLY A 21 13.66 4.98 28.99
N SER A 22 14.79 4.31 29.10
CA SER A 22 14.91 2.87 28.89
C SER A 22 15.81 2.25 29.95
N ALA A 23 15.52 1.00 30.32
CA ALA A 23 16.39 0.18 31.17
C ALA A 23 16.51 -1.21 30.52
N GLU A 24 17.72 -1.74 30.52
CA GLU A 24 18.02 -3.08 30.09
C GLU A 24 18.61 -3.88 31.25
N PHE A 25 18.08 -5.06 31.45
CA PHE A 25 18.50 -6.01 32.48
C PHE A 25 19.02 -7.27 31.79
N GLY A 26 20.33 -7.53 31.92
CA GLY A 26 20.98 -8.75 31.45
C GLY A 26 21.15 -9.76 32.59
N PHE A 27 20.87 -11.03 32.32
CA PHE A 27 21.13 -12.13 33.23
C PHE A 27 22.06 -13.15 32.54
N GLN A 28 23.25 -13.32 33.08
CA GLN A 28 24.28 -14.32 32.64
C GLN A 28 24.51 -14.33 31.10
N ASP A 29 24.42 -13.17 30.47
CA ASP A 29 24.65 -12.93 29.03
C ASP A 29 23.71 -13.70 28.07
N TRP A 30 22.71 -14.44 28.57
CA TRP A 30 21.77 -15.18 27.73
C TRP A 30 20.32 -14.69 27.80
N ALA A 31 19.92 -13.97 28.83
CA ALA A 31 18.58 -13.41 28.98
C ALA A 31 18.63 -11.90 29.15
N PHE A 32 17.87 -11.17 28.34
CA PHE A 32 17.83 -9.71 28.34
C PHE A 32 16.40 -9.23 28.36
N LEU A 33 16.08 -8.41 29.37
CA LEU A 33 14.80 -7.72 29.48
C LEU A 33 15.03 -6.23 29.22
N THR A 34 14.41 -5.67 28.20
CA THR A 34 14.41 -4.23 27.94
C THR A 34 13.03 -3.68 28.26
N VAL A 35 12.96 -2.61 29.06
CA VAL A 35 11.73 -1.87 29.32
C VAL A 35 11.92 -0.42 28.93
N THR A 36 10.89 0.18 28.30
CA THR A 36 10.93 1.58 27.90
C THR A 36 9.65 2.30 28.31
N ALA A 37 9.76 3.60 28.55
CA ALA A 37 8.63 4.49 28.73
C ALA A 37 8.90 5.79 27.98
N ARG A 38 7.89 6.30 27.28
CA ARG A 38 7.98 7.54 26.51
C ARG A 38 6.68 8.31 26.59
N ASN A 39 6.79 9.62 26.78
CA ASN A 39 5.66 10.54 26.68
C ASN A 39 5.93 11.55 25.57
N ASP A 40 5.01 11.68 24.63
CA ASP A 40 5.07 12.60 23.51
C ASP A 40 3.99 13.66 23.60
N TRP A 41 4.35 14.94 23.38
CA TRP A 41 3.44 16.07 23.26
C TRP A 41 3.36 16.50 21.79
N PHE A 42 2.17 16.40 21.20
CA PHE A 42 1.92 16.66 19.78
C PHE A 42 1.44 18.09 19.56
N SER A 43 2.19 18.91 18.83
CA SER A 43 1.77 20.27 18.49
C SER A 43 0.52 20.30 17.60
N THR A 44 0.28 19.24 16.83
CA THR A 44 -0.89 19.11 15.96
C THR A 44 -2.18 18.86 16.75
N LEU A 45 -2.07 18.42 17.99
CA LEU A 45 -3.19 18.25 18.94
C LEU A 45 -3.23 19.35 19.99
N SER A 46 -2.38 20.38 19.88
CA SER A 46 -2.33 21.49 20.83
C SER A 46 -3.17 22.65 20.33
N LEU A 47 -4.14 23.08 21.14
CA LEU A 47 -4.95 24.26 20.89
C LEU A 47 -5.18 24.96 22.24
N LYS A 48 -5.21 26.30 22.25
CA LYS A 48 -5.56 27.08 23.44
C LYS A 48 -6.98 26.66 23.87
N ASP A 49 -7.15 26.46 25.16
CA ASP A 49 -8.43 26.08 25.80
C ASP A 49 -8.98 24.68 25.41
N LYS A 50 -8.16 23.83 24.75
CA LYS A 50 -8.50 22.43 24.48
C LYS A 50 -8.51 21.63 25.78
N LYS A 51 -9.57 20.82 26.02
CA LYS A 51 -9.68 19.94 27.20
C LYS A 51 -9.09 18.56 26.99
N ALA A 52 -9.23 18.02 25.78
CA ALA A 52 -8.68 16.71 25.44
C ALA A 52 -7.14 16.73 25.46
N PRO A 53 -6.48 15.65 25.87
CA PRO A 53 -5.02 15.59 25.98
C PRO A 53 -4.36 15.75 24.61
N ASN A 54 -3.19 16.38 24.61
CA ASN A 54 -2.33 16.52 23.43
C ASN A 54 -1.06 15.65 23.55
N ASN A 55 -1.01 14.80 24.57
CA ASN A 55 0.11 13.92 24.83
C ASN A 55 -0.38 12.53 25.22
N ASP A 56 0.52 11.58 25.12
CA ASP A 56 0.29 10.23 25.59
C ASP A 56 1.58 9.62 26.14
N LEU A 57 1.42 8.81 27.22
CA LEU A 57 2.49 8.03 27.83
C LEU A 57 2.32 6.57 27.42
N TYR A 58 3.29 6.05 26.71
CA TYR A 58 3.29 4.67 26.27
C TYR A 58 4.56 3.93 26.66
N THR A 59 4.43 2.62 26.78
CA THR A 59 5.47 1.75 27.34
C THR A 59 5.73 0.57 26.43
N SER A 60 6.91 -0.03 26.56
CA SER A 60 7.22 -1.32 25.96
C SER A 60 8.03 -2.20 26.89
N ALA A 61 7.91 -3.51 26.69
CA ALA A 61 8.76 -4.50 27.33
C ALA A 61 9.12 -5.58 26.30
N SER A 62 10.40 -5.92 26.18
CA SER A 62 10.86 -7.00 25.30
C SER A 62 11.83 -7.92 26.03
N LEU A 63 11.67 -9.22 25.81
CA LEU A 63 12.52 -10.29 26.34
C LEU A 63 13.25 -10.95 25.19
N SER A 64 14.55 -11.12 25.32
CA SER A 64 15.39 -11.90 24.42
C SER A 64 16.11 -13.00 25.19
N LEU A 65 16.07 -14.23 24.68
CA LEU A 65 16.70 -15.40 25.27
C LEU A 65 17.66 -16.02 24.23
N VAL A 66 18.96 -15.98 24.49
CA VAL A 66 20.00 -16.59 23.67
C VAL A 66 20.23 -18.01 24.19
N LEU A 67 19.43 -18.95 23.66
CA LEU A 67 19.42 -20.33 24.18
C LEU A 67 20.69 -21.12 23.82
N SER A 68 21.37 -20.77 22.72
CA SER A 68 22.67 -21.35 22.35
C SER A 68 23.77 -21.13 23.40
N ASP A 69 23.63 -20.15 24.29
CA ASP A 69 24.65 -19.85 25.30
C ASP A 69 24.45 -20.66 26.59
N VAL A 70 23.32 -21.34 26.75
CA VAL A 70 22.97 -22.11 27.97
C VAL A 70 22.54 -23.55 27.69
N MET A 71 22.33 -23.90 26.41
CA MET A 71 21.91 -25.24 26.00
C MET A 71 22.92 -25.80 25.00
N ASP A 72 23.29 -27.05 25.16
CA ASP A 72 24.01 -27.78 24.08
C ASP A 72 22.98 -28.17 23.01
N LEU A 73 23.05 -27.49 21.85
CA LEU A 73 22.16 -27.72 20.71
C LEU A 73 22.82 -28.62 19.64
N GLY A 74 23.96 -29.23 19.96
CA GLY A 74 24.75 -30.08 19.04
C GLY A 74 25.38 -29.27 17.91
N ASP A 75 26.12 -29.96 17.04
CA ASP A 75 26.96 -29.36 15.97
C ASP A 75 26.13 -28.70 14.83
N THR A 76 24.85 -29.00 14.77
CA THR A 76 23.98 -28.50 13.69
C THR A 76 23.48 -27.07 13.92
N VAL A 77 23.20 -26.69 15.17
CA VAL A 77 22.67 -25.39 15.54
C VAL A 77 23.80 -24.51 16.05
N SER A 78 24.13 -23.46 15.30
CA SER A 78 25.21 -22.52 15.64
C SER A 78 24.73 -21.38 16.53
N PHE A 79 23.44 -21.04 16.50
CA PHE A 79 22.82 -19.95 17.26
C PHE A 79 21.32 -20.13 17.34
N LEU A 80 20.74 -19.94 18.51
CA LEU A 80 19.29 -19.90 18.71
C LEU A 80 18.92 -18.79 19.70
N LYS A 81 18.16 -17.82 19.21
CA LYS A 81 17.58 -16.75 20.04
C LYS A 81 16.05 -16.73 19.88
N LEU A 82 15.36 -16.71 21.00
CA LEU A 82 13.92 -16.40 21.08
C LEU A 82 13.74 -14.96 21.51
N ARG A 83 12.73 -14.29 20.95
CA ARG A 83 12.33 -12.95 21.36
C ARG A 83 10.83 -12.86 21.51
N GLY A 84 10.39 -12.05 22.44
CA GLY A 84 8.98 -11.71 22.60
C GLY A 84 8.85 -10.33 23.22
N GLY A 85 7.84 -9.59 22.81
CA GLY A 85 7.64 -8.23 23.26
C GLY A 85 6.20 -7.77 23.19
N TYR A 86 5.92 -6.77 24.02
CA TYR A 86 4.73 -5.96 23.96
C TYR A 86 5.16 -4.50 23.83
N SER A 87 4.57 -3.78 22.91
CA SER A 87 4.84 -2.37 22.71
C SER A 87 3.58 -1.56 22.49
N GLN A 88 3.60 -0.34 23.01
CA GLN A 88 2.62 0.69 22.71
C GLN A 88 3.32 1.85 22.02
N VAL A 89 2.66 2.48 21.08
CA VAL A 89 3.06 3.75 20.47
C VAL A 89 1.84 4.64 20.28
N ALA A 90 2.06 5.95 20.33
CA ALA A 90 1.00 6.93 20.12
C ALA A 90 1.35 7.88 18.99
N GLY A 91 0.33 8.50 18.38
CA GLY A 91 0.52 9.48 17.31
C GLY A 91 -0.52 10.57 17.31
N GLY A 92 -0.14 11.73 16.79
CA GLY A 92 -1.04 12.89 16.64
C GLY A 92 -1.55 13.05 15.20
N ALA A 93 -2.37 14.09 14.99
CA ALA A 93 -2.85 14.43 13.66
C ALA A 93 -1.71 14.75 12.69
N ASP A 94 -1.86 14.35 11.43
CA ASP A 94 -0.84 14.55 10.41
C ASP A 94 -0.68 16.00 9.99
N SER A 95 -1.78 16.74 9.88
CA SER A 95 -1.79 18.11 9.39
C SER A 95 -1.61 19.10 10.54
N PRO A 96 -0.68 20.07 10.44
CA PRO A 96 -0.63 21.21 11.34
C PRO A 96 -1.96 21.98 11.27
N TYR A 97 -2.35 22.54 12.42
CA TYR A 97 -3.58 23.34 12.55
C TYR A 97 -4.88 22.60 12.26
N ALA A 98 -4.87 21.26 12.24
CA ALA A 98 -6.06 20.44 11.95
C ALA A 98 -7.24 20.71 12.90
N LEU A 99 -6.96 21.17 14.12
CA LEU A 99 -7.96 21.51 15.13
C LEU A 99 -8.45 22.97 15.04
N SER A 100 -7.93 23.75 14.11
CA SER A 100 -8.22 25.20 14.02
C SER A 100 -9.14 25.48 12.86
N LEU A 101 -10.20 26.26 13.12
CA LEU A 101 -11.02 26.82 12.06
C LEU A 101 -10.29 28.02 11.43
N ALA A 102 -10.10 27.97 10.13
CA ALA A 102 -9.50 29.05 9.37
C ALA A 102 -10.45 29.54 8.26
N TYR A 103 -10.37 30.82 7.94
CA TYR A 103 -11.14 31.41 6.85
C TYR A 103 -10.21 31.77 5.69
N GLY A 104 -10.61 31.38 4.48
CA GLY A 104 -9.97 31.83 3.24
C GLY A 104 -10.64 33.10 2.72
N ILE A 105 -9.84 34.09 2.28
CA ILE A 105 -10.35 35.31 1.64
C ILE A 105 -9.95 35.27 0.17
N TYR A 106 -10.92 35.35 -0.72
CA TYR A 106 -10.70 35.44 -2.16
C TYR A 106 -10.67 36.90 -2.60
N GLY A 107 -9.63 37.30 -3.32
CA GLY A 107 -9.30 38.68 -3.60
C GLY A 107 -10.32 39.50 -4.41
N GLN A 108 -11.18 38.84 -5.19
CA GLN A 108 -12.25 39.55 -5.95
C GLN A 108 -13.51 38.69 -6.10
N GLY A 109 -14.57 39.10 -5.48
CA GLY A 109 -15.91 38.61 -5.69
C GLY A 109 -16.73 39.52 -6.62
N HIS A 110 -18.04 39.33 -6.65
CA HIS A 110 -18.95 40.15 -7.41
C HIS A 110 -18.89 41.61 -6.94
N LEU A 111 -18.82 42.53 -7.88
CA LEU A 111 -18.75 44.01 -7.63
C LEU A 111 -17.50 44.45 -6.81
N GLY A 112 -16.41 43.69 -6.86
CA GLY A 112 -15.16 44.03 -6.16
C GLY A 112 -15.17 43.74 -4.65
N ALA A 113 -16.24 43.13 -4.11
CA ALA A 113 -16.25 42.68 -2.73
C ALA A 113 -15.39 41.46 -2.54
N SER A 114 -14.65 41.39 -1.43
CA SER A 114 -13.91 40.15 -1.06
C SER A 114 -14.91 39.08 -0.62
N LEU A 115 -14.76 37.89 -1.15
CA LEU A 115 -15.50 36.71 -0.73
C LEU A 115 -14.67 35.92 0.26
N GLY A 116 -15.29 35.45 1.34
CA GLY A 116 -14.69 34.55 2.31
C GLY A 116 -15.39 33.21 2.32
N ASN A 117 -14.65 32.17 2.56
CA ASN A 117 -15.19 30.84 2.89
C ASN A 117 -14.41 30.23 4.06
N ILE A 118 -14.94 29.13 4.60
CA ILE A 118 -14.21 28.31 5.56
C ILE A 118 -13.09 27.60 4.80
N SER A 119 -11.85 27.85 5.24
CA SER A 119 -10.66 27.25 4.62
C SER A 119 -10.53 25.78 5.04
N GLY A 120 -10.17 24.92 4.08
CA GLY A 120 -9.83 23.50 4.32
C GLY A 120 -11.01 22.54 4.27
N GLY A 121 -12.25 23.00 4.31
CA GLY A 121 -13.43 22.14 4.12
C GLY A 121 -13.65 21.03 5.16
N THR A 122 -12.86 21.03 6.25
CA THR A 122 -12.93 20.04 7.32
C THR A 122 -13.40 20.70 8.61
N ILE A 123 -14.41 20.12 9.27
CA ILE A 123 -14.87 20.54 10.60
C ILE A 123 -13.75 20.20 11.60
N PRO A 124 -13.17 21.19 12.29
CA PRO A 124 -12.23 20.92 13.35
C PRO A 124 -12.92 20.26 14.55
N ASN A 125 -12.24 19.34 15.20
CA ASN A 125 -12.73 18.70 16.40
C ASN A 125 -11.70 18.87 17.54
N THR A 126 -12.10 19.59 18.60
CA THR A 126 -11.22 19.85 19.74
C THR A 126 -11.11 18.69 20.72
N GLU A 127 -11.95 17.65 20.55
CA GLU A 127 -11.93 16.44 21.40
C GLU A 127 -10.97 15.36 20.87
N ILE A 128 -10.27 15.63 19.76
CA ILE A 128 -9.29 14.68 19.20
C ILE A 128 -8.19 14.40 20.21
N THR A 129 -7.96 13.11 20.46
CA THR A 129 -6.85 12.58 21.27
C THR A 129 -5.76 11.98 20.39
N PRO A 130 -4.56 11.71 20.91
CA PRO A 130 -3.63 10.82 20.24
C PRO A 130 -4.28 9.47 19.92
N PHE A 131 -3.94 8.89 18.77
CA PHE A 131 -4.25 7.48 18.50
C PHE A 131 -3.19 6.60 19.16
N GLU A 132 -3.54 5.37 19.48
CA GLU A 132 -2.66 4.36 20.04
C GLU A 132 -2.51 3.17 19.11
N LYS A 133 -1.34 2.55 19.11
CA LYS A 133 -1.10 1.25 18.51
C LYS A 133 -0.46 0.34 19.54
N ASN A 134 -1.10 -0.80 19.78
CA ASN A 134 -0.62 -1.86 20.66
C ASN A 134 -0.12 -3.01 19.80
N GLU A 135 1.00 -3.63 20.15
CA GLU A 135 1.58 -4.74 19.40
C GLU A 135 2.17 -5.79 20.33
N ILE A 136 1.90 -7.05 20.02
CA ILE A 136 2.57 -8.22 20.58
C ILE A 136 3.36 -8.87 19.46
N GLU A 137 4.62 -9.19 19.73
CA GLU A 137 5.52 -9.82 18.79
C GLU A 137 6.21 -11.03 19.43
N PHE A 138 6.35 -12.12 18.64
CA PHE A 138 7.19 -13.27 18.97
C PHE A 138 8.08 -13.59 17.79
N GLY A 139 9.38 -13.83 18.07
CA GLY A 139 10.33 -14.12 17.00
C GLY A 139 11.37 -15.16 17.40
N VAL A 140 11.94 -15.79 16.38
CA VAL A 140 13.06 -16.71 16.50
C VAL A 140 14.14 -16.33 15.49
N ASP A 141 15.41 -16.27 15.95
CA ASP A 141 16.61 -16.21 15.11
C ASP A 141 17.37 -17.53 15.30
N LEU A 142 17.39 -18.34 14.24
CA LEU A 142 18.04 -19.65 14.20
C LEU A 142 19.15 -19.62 13.15
N ARG A 143 20.37 -20.01 13.54
CA ARG A 143 21.49 -20.21 12.62
C ARG A 143 22.01 -21.62 12.73
N MET A 144 22.29 -22.22 11.60
CA MET A 144 22.67 -23.62 11.47
C MET A 144 23.89 -23.79 10.58
N PHE A 145 24.56 -24.94 10.73
CA PHE A 145 25.67 -25.37 9.87
C PHE A 145 26.82 -24.34 9.80
N ASP A 146 27.35 -23.93 10.97
CA ASP A 146 28.37 -22.88 11.09
C ASP A 146 27.91 -21.54 10.45
N ASN A 147 26.65 -21.14 10.74
CA ASN A 147 25.98 -19.94 10.22
C ASN A 147 25.75 -19.92 8.69
N LYS A 148 25.87 -21.07 8.01
CA LYS A 148 25.58 -21.14 6.57
C LYS A 148 24.09 -21.01 6.25
N LEU A 149 23.21 -21.37 7.17
CA LEU A 149 21.77 -21.16 7.07
C LEU A 149 21.33 -20.29 8.23
N SER A 150 20.60 -19.19 7.92
CA SER A 150 19.97 -18.31 8.90
C SER A 150 18.48 -18.21 8.61
N ILE A 151 17.66 -18.38 9.63
CA ILE A 151 16.20 -18.27 9.59
C ILE A 151 15.80 -17.25 10.66
N ASP A 152 15.17 -16.17 10.26
CA ASP A 152 14.49 -15.21 11.15
C ASP A 152 13.00 -15.29 10.86
N ALA A 153 12.20 -15.64 11.86
CA ALA A 153 10.76 -15.74 11.75
C ALA A 153 10.12 -14.94 12.88
N THR A 154 9.13 -14.14 12.52
CA THR A 154 8.39 -13.29 13.44
C THR A 154 6.89 -13.45 13.21
N TYR A 155 6.15 -13.63 14.27
CA TYR A 155 4.70 -13.46 14.34
C TYR A 155 4.40 -12.17 15.09
N TYR A 156 3.48 -11.38 14.56
CA TYR A 156 2.98 -10.18 15.22
C TYR A 156 1.46 -10.12 15.21
N ASP A 157 0.92 -9.46 16.22
CA ASP A 157 -0.48 -9.08 16.32
C ASP A 157 -0.54 -7.66 16.87
N ASN A 158 -1.17 -6.75 16.12
CA ASN A 158 -1.29 -5.37 16.52
C ASN A 158 -2.68 -4.80 16.27
N GLU A 159 -3.06 -3.84 17.10
CA GLU A 159 -4.31 -3.10 16.99
C GLU A 159 -4.02 -1.59 17.05
N THR A 160 -4.55 -0.86 16.09
CA THR A 160 -4.59 0.61 16.11
C THR A 160 -5.94 1.04 16.65
N LEU A 161 -5.92 1.88 17.71
CA LEU A 161 -7.09 2.37 18.42
C LEU A 161 -7.26 3.87 18.17
N GLY A 162 -8.46 4.30 17.82
CA GLY A 162 -8.80 5.71 17.71
C GLY A 162 -8.01 6.44 16.61
N ASP A 163 -7.81 5.84 15.44
CA ASP A 163 -7.11 6.50 14.33
C ASP A 163 -7.77 7.84 13.99
N ILE A 164 -6.95 8.84 13.64
CA ILE A 164 -7.41 10.22 13.39
C ILE A 164 -7.72 10.36 11.90
N VAL A 165 -8.98 10.25 11.55
CA VAL A 165 -9.44 10.24 10.15
C VAL A 165 -10.41 11.37 9.84
N GLY A 166 -10.43 11.80 8.57
CA GLY A 166 -11.44 12.68 8.03
C GLY A 166 -12.66 11.89 7.57
N VAL A 167 -13.80 12.07 8.23
CA VAL A 167 -15.06 11.44 7.82
C VAL A 167 -15.88 12.40 6.98
N SER A 168 -16.61 11.89 5.99
CA SER A 168 -17.48 12.72 5.12
C SER A 168 -18.55 13.42 5.94
N ALA A 169 -18.65 14.74 5.80
CA ALA A 169 -19.70 15.56 6.37
C ALA A 169 -20.78 15.87 5.33
N SER A 170 -22.01 16.16 5.79
CA SER A 170 -23.07 16.60 4.87
C SER A 170 -22.68 17.93 4.22
N ALA A 171 -22.81 18.04 2.90
CA ALA A 171 -22.53 19.28 2.17
C ALA A 171 -23.38 20.47 2.66
N THR A 172 -24.54 20.21 3.28
CA THR A 172 -25.39 21.25 3.88
C THR A 172 -24.76 21.91 5.11
N SER A 173 -23.75 21.27 5.73
CA SER A 173 -22.97 21.86 6.83
C SER A 173 -21.98 22.93 6.37
N GLY A 174 -21.74 23.06 5.07
CA GLY A 174 -20.70 23.91 4.49
C GLY A 174 -19.28 23.28 4.52
N PHE A 175 -19.17 22.04 5.00
CA PHE A 175 -17.91 21.29 5.07
C PHE A 175 -18.00 20.01 4.23
N GLY A 176 -16.86 19.54 3.76
CA GLY A 176 -16.75 18.24 3.06
C GLY A 176 -16.45 17.07 3.98
N SER A 177 -15.79 17.34 5.11
CA SER A 177 -15.40 16.32 6.09
C SER A 177 -15.39 16.84 7.52
N ALA A 178 -15.31 15.93 8.49
CA ALA A 178 -15.07 16.23 9.91
C ALA A 178 -13.89 15.37 10.39
N LEU A 179 -13.07 15.90 11.28
CA LEU A 179 -11.98 15.15 11.91
C LEU A 179 -12.50 14.40 13.13
N ALA A 180 -12.17 13.12 13.25
CA ALA A 180 -12.58 12.30 14.40
C ALA A 180 -11.54 11.23 14.71
N ASN A 181 -11.46 10.82 16.01
CA ASN A 181 -10.80 9.57 16.38
C ASN A 181 -11.79 8.44 16.10
N LEU A 182 -11.60 7.77 14.98
CA LEU A 182 -12.47 6.69 14.56
C LEU A 182 -11.64 5.53 14.03
N GLY A 183 -12.21 4.35 14.22
CA GLY A 183 -11.64 3.15 13.65
C GLY A 183 -10.62 2.46 14.55
N ASN A 184 -10.94 1.21 14.80
CA ASN A 184 -9.98 0.25 15.30
C ASN A 184 -9.66 -0.71 14.16
N ILE A 185 -8.38 -0.90 13.92
CA ILE A 185 -7.88 -1.77 12.86
C ILE A 185 -6.91 -2.75 13.49
N SER A 186 -7.20 -4.04 13.39
CA SER A 186 -6.27 -5.09 13.76
C SER A 186 -5.45 -5.55 12.57
N ASN A 187 -4.21 -5.95 12.83
CA ASN A 187 -3.35 -6.60 11.86
C ASN A 187 -2.59 -7.72 12.56
N SER A 188 -2.59 -8.89 11.96
CA SER A 188 -1.75 -10.00 12.40
C SER A 188 -1.03 -10.62 11.23
N GLY A 189 0.19 -11.12 11.46
CA GLY A 189 0.96 -11.65 10.36
C GLY A 189 2.20 -12.42 10.76
N ILE A 190 2.83 -12.94 9.70
CA ILE A 190 4.08 -13.67 9.80
C ILE A 190 5.07 -13.02 8.84
N GLU A 191 6.29 -12.80 9.33
CA GLU A 191 7.45 -12.41 8.55
C GLU A 191 8.50 -13.52 8.64
N LEU A 192 9.05 -13.90 7.51
CA LEU A 192 10.06 -14.95 7.41
C LEU A 192 11.19 -14.51 6.49
N LEU A 193 12.41 -14.54 7.01
CA LEU A 193 13.63 -14.30 6.24
C LEU A 193 14.54 -15.53 6.36
N ILE A 194 14.79 -16.19 5.23
CA ILE A 194 15.75 -17.30 5.13
C ILE A 194 16.93 -16.82 4.31
N LYS A 195 18.14 -17.00 4.81
CA LYS A 195 19.38 -16.73 4.09
C LYS A 195 20.26 -17.97 4.14
N GLY A 196 20.84 -18.34 3.01
CA GLY A 196 21.73 -19.49 2.94
C GLY A 196 22.97 -19.23 2.09
N GLU A 197 24.11 -19.69 2.58
CA GLU A 197 25.30 -19.92 1.79
C GLU A 197 25.18 -21.30 1.16
N ILE A 198 24.76 -21.33 -0.11
CA ILE A 198 24.50 -22.62 -0.80
C ILE A 198 25.78 -23.33 -1.14
N MET A 199 26.80 -22.59 -1.54
CA MET A 199 28.12 -23.11 -1.88
C MET A 199 29.19 -22.04 -1.70
N ARG A 200 30.34 -22.45 -1.18
CA ARG A 200 31.54 -21.61 -1.12
C ARG A 200 32.78 -22.45 -1.40
N THR A 201 33.58 -22.02 -2.36
CA THR A 201 34.94 -22.47 -2.64
C THR A 201 35.82 -21.21 -2.76
N ASP A 202 37.15 -21.42 -2.99
CA ASP A 202 38.06 -20.30 -3.18
C ASP A 202 37.63 -19.38 -4.36
N ASP A 203 37.23 -19.99 -5.47
CA ASP A 203 36.86 -19.26 -6.69
C ASP A 203 35.38 -18.97 -6.81
N PHE A 204 34.49 -19.70 -6.12
CA PHE A 204 33.04 -19.59 -6.30
C PHE A 204 32.33 -19.42 -4.97
N ALA A 205 31.37 -18.51 -4.93
CA ALA A 205 30.42 -18.39 -3.81
C ALA A 205 29.00 -18.16 -4.36
N TRP A 206 28.04 -18.85 -3.77
CA TRP A 206 26.61 -18.70 -4.06
C TRP A 206 25.83 -18.55 -2.76
N ASN A 207 25.10 -17.41 -2.64
CA ASN A 207 24.18 -17.16 -1.55
C ASN A 207 22.78 -16.94 -2.11
N ALA A 208 21.78 -17.39 -1.37
CA ALA A 208 20.38 -17.17 -1.69
C ALA A 208 19.62 -16.67 -0.46
N SER A 209 18.53 -15.95 -0.70
CA SER A 209 17.63 -15.49 0.35
C SER A 209 16.18 -15.53 -0.11
N ILE A 210 15.28 -15.84 0.83
CA ILE A 210 13.84 -15.77 0.65
C ILE A 210 13.30 -14.85 1.75
N ASN A 211 12.49 -13.90 1.36
CA ASN A 211 11.71 -13.03 2.24
C ASN A 211 10.23 -13.30 1.95
N TYR A 212 9.47 -13.62 2.97
CA TYR A 212 8.04 -13.87 2.89
C TYR A 212 7.34 -13.09 4.00
N THR A 213 6.29 -12.35 3.63
CA THR A 213 5.43 -11.66 4.58
C THR A 213 3.98 -11.98 4.23
N ASN A 214 3.19 -12.33 5.24
CA ASN A 214 1.75 -12.42 5.12
C ASN A 214 1.11 -11.60 6.23
N ASN A 215 0.21 -10.69 5.87
CA ASN A 215 -0.53 -9.84 6.79
C ASN A 215 -2.04 -10.02 6.57
N THR A 216 -2.77 -10.21 7.65
CA THR A 216 -4.22 -10.16 7.67
C THR A 216 -4.63 -8.93 8.45
N SER A 217 -5.50 -8.11 7.87
CA SER A 217 -6.03 -6.90 8.51
C SER A 217 -7.55 -7.00 8.63
N GLU A 218 -8.11 -6.41 9.69
CA GLU A 218 -9.54 -6.33 9.90
C GLU A 218 -9.92 -4.95 10.44
N VAL A 219 -11.01 -4.40 9.94
CA VAL A 219 -11.64 -3.20 10.49
C VAL A 219 -12.55 -3.63 11.65
N VAL A 220 -12.05 -3.49 12.87
CA VAL A 220 -12.77 -3.94 14.09
C VAL A 220 -13.90 -2.98 14.44
N ALA A 221 -13.67 -1.69 14.31
CA ALA A 221 -14.68 -0.65 14.54
C ALA A 221 -14.44 0.55 13.63
N THR A 222 -15.50 1.29 13.30
CA THR A 222 -15.41 2.52 12.50
C THR A 222 -15.84 3.75 13.28
N ASN A 223 -16.98 3.68 13.97
CA ASN A 223 -17.54 4.72 14.82
C ASN A 223 -18.55 4.10 15.78
N ASP A 224 -19.12 4.91 16.68
CA ASP A 224 -20.08 4.45 17.69
C ASP A 224 -21.35 3.81 17.11
N THR A 225 -21.65 4.06 15.85
CA THR A 225 -22.83 3.50 15.14
C THR A 225 -22.49 2.35 14.20
N GLY A 226 -21.21 1.98 14.05
CA GLY A 226 -20.76 0.91 13.14
C GLY A 226 -20.94 1.21 11.65
N GLY A 227 -21.07 2.48 11.27
CA GLY A 227 -21.28 2.89 9.88
C GLY A 227 -20.01 2.74 9.01
N ASN A 228 -20.18 2.51 7.72
CA ASN A 228 -19.08 2.45 6.77
C ASN A 228 -18.39 3.80 6.61
N ILE A 229 -17.06 3.85 6.61
CA ILE A 229 -16.28 5.05 6.40
C ILE A 229 -15.64 5.01 5.01
N SER A 230 -16.02 5.96 4.14
CA SER A 230 -15.35 6.14 2.84
C SER A 230 -14.04 6.88 3.05
N MET A 231 -12.94 6.25 2.64
CA MET A 231 -11.58 6.80 2.77
C MET A 231 -11.17 7.59 1.54
N ASP A 232 -11.45 7.07 0.36
CA ASP A 232 -11.13 7.74 -0.91
C ASP A 232 -12.03 7.24 -2.05
N GLU A 233 -12.14 8.06 -3.10
CA GLU A 233 -12.88 7.70 -4.31
C GLU A 233 -12.16 8.20 -5.57
N PRO A 234 -12.14 7.40 -6.67
CA PRO A 234 -11.65 7.89 -7.94
C PRO A 234 -12.63 8.88 -8.57
N ARG A 235 -12.18 9.62 -9.59
CA ARG A 235 -13.00 10.60 -10.30
C ARG A 235 -14.31 10.03 -10.89
N SER A 236 -14.35 8.72 -11.18
CA SER A 236 -15.55 8.05 -11.69
C SER A 236 -16.70 8.00 -10.67
N ARG A 237 -16.38 8.07 -9.38
CA ARG A 237 -17.31 7.91 -8.25
C ARG A 237 -18.11 6.60 -8.23
N ASN A 238 -17.72 5.63 -9.09
CA ASN A 238 -18.39 4.34 -9.19
C ASN A 238 -17.95 3.36 -8.11
N LEU A 239 -16.79 3.64 -7.50
CA LEU A 239 -16.14 2.85 -6.47
C LEU A 239 -15.61 3.76 -5.37
N ARG A 240 -15.44 3.23 -4.17
CA ARG A 240 -14.77 3.88 -3.04
C ARG A 240 -13.90 2.86 -2.31
N VAL A 241 -12.78 3.31 -1.79
CA VAL A 241 -12.08 2.56 -0.73
C VAL A 241 -12.83 2.83 0.56
N THR A 242 -13.30 1.79 1.22
CA THR A 242 -14.24 1.93 2.33
C THR A 242 -13.82 1.01 3.48
N HIS A 243 -13.82 1.54 4.70
CA HIS A 243 -13.72 0.73 5.90
C HIS A 243 -15.11 0.20 6.26
N ILE A 244 -15.22 -1.11 6.36
CA ILE A 244 -16.47 -1.83 6.67
C ILE A 244 -16.16 -2.75 7.85
N VAL A 245 -16.89 -2.62 8.95
CA VAL A 245 -16.67 -3.42 10.16
C VAL A 245 -16.78 -4.92 9.87
N GLY A 246 -15.83 -5.71 10.37
CA GLY A 246 -15.71 -7.15 10.13
C GLY A 246 -15.06 -7.53 8.81
N GLU A 247 -14.68 -6.55 7.97
CA GLU A 247 -14.05 -6.79 6.69
C GLU A 247 -12.56 -6.38 6.72
N LYS A 248 -11.80 -6.88 5.73
CA LYS A 248 -10.39 -6.51 5.58
C LYS A 248 -10.24 -5.03 5.27
N TYR A 249 -9.12 -4.44 5.70
CA TYR A 249 -8.73 -3.07 5.35
C TYR A 249 -8.63 -2.88 3.83
N GLY A 250 -9.07 -1.72 3.33
CA GLY A 250 -8.95 -1.37 1.92
C GLY A 250 -9.99 -2.02 1.02
N ALA A 251 -11.24 -2.23 1.53
CA ALA A 251 -12.33 -2.77 0.73
C ALA A 251 -12.67 -1.85 -0.44
N LEU A 252 -12.61 -2.39 -1.65
CA LEU A 252 -13.03 -1.76 -2.90
C LEU A 252 -14.55 -1.90 -3.03
N TYR A 253 -15.30 -0.88 -2.59
CA TYR A 253 -16.75 -0.89 -2.50
C TYR A 253 -17.36 -0.12 -3.67
N GLY A 254 -17.99 -0.84 -4.62
CA GLY A 254 -18.43 -0.24 -5.88
C GLY A 254 -19.67 -0.87 -6.49
N SER A 255 -20.19 -0.22 -7.55
CA SER A 255 -21.30 -0.73 -8.35
C SER A 255 -20.93 -2.06 -9.03
N SER A 256 -21.88 -2.98 -9.03
CA SER A 256 -21.72 -4.34 -9.60
C SER A 256 -22.66 -4.55 -10.78
N TYR A 257 -22.49 -5.64 -11.49
CA TYR A 257 -23.50 -6.16 -12.41
C TYR A 257 -24.65 -6.78 -11.64
N VAL A 258 -25.88 -6.63 -12.14
CA VAL A 258 -26.98 -7.53 -11.76
C VAL A 258 -26.74 -8.86 -12.45
N ARG A 259 -26.83 -9.96 -11.69
CA ARG A 259 -26.69 -11.33 -12.20
C ARG A 259 -27.90 -12.15 -11.82
N ASN A 260 -28.27 -13.09 -12.66
CA ASN A 260 -29.27 -14.10 -12.31
C ASN A 260 -28.65 -15.21 -11.44
N ASP A 261 -29.48 -16.17 -11.00
CA ASP A 261 -29.05 -17.31 -10.15
C ASP A 261 -27.98 -18.20 -10.81
N ALA A 262 -27.88 -18.20 -12.13
CA ALA A 262 -26.84 -18.89 -12.89
C ALA A 262 -25.55 -18.06 -13.07
N GLY A 263 -25.48 -16.85 -12.50
CA GLY A 263 -24.32 -15.95 -12.60
C GLY A 263 -24.24 -15.14 -13.89
N ALA A 264 -25.19 -15.27 -14.82
CA ALA A 264 -25.21 -14.52 -16.07
C ALA A 264 -25.57 -13.05 -15.84
N ILE A 265 -24.89 -12.12 -16.56
CA ILE A 265 -25.17 -10.68 -16.47
C ILE A 265 -26.56 -10.40 -17.05
N VAL A 266 -27.37 -9.69 -16.26
CA VAL A 266 -28.72 -9.28 -16.66
C VAL A 266 -28.65 -7.95 -17.42
N HIS A 267 -29.35 -7.90 -18.56
CA HIS A 267 -29.47 -6.71 -19.42
C HIS A 267 -30.92 -6.20 -19.41
N GLU A 268 -31.06 -4.90 -19.59
CA GLU A 268 -32.32 -4.20 -19.78
C GLU A 268 -32.33 -3.52 -21.16
N MET A 269 -33.51 -3.37 -21.78
CA MET A 269 -33.61 -2.66 -23.06
C MET A 269 -33.66 -1.15 -22.80
N VAL A 270 -32.69 -0.42 -23.37
CA VAL A 270 -32.66 1.05 -23.35
C VAL A 270 -32.37 1.56 -24.76
N ASN A 271 -33.22 2.43 -25.26
CA ASN A 271 -33.09 2.99 -26.61
C ASN A 271 -32.95 1.92 -27.72
N GLY A 272 -33.62 0.77 -27.54
CA GLY A 272 -33.63 -0.32 -28.51
C GLY A 272 -32.42 -1.24 -28.50
N ILE A 273 -31.51 -1.10 -27.53
CA ILE A 273 -30.36 -2.00 -27.34
C ILE A 273 -30.33 -2.62 -25.94
N PRO A 274 -29.84 -3.86 -25.82
CA PRO A 274 -29.60 -4.49 -24.51
C PRO A 274 -28.36 -3.89 -23.87
N ILE A 275 -28.51 -3.26 -22.69
CA ILE A 275 -27.40 -2.74 -21.89
C ILE A 275 -27.35 -3.40 -20.52
N PRO A 276 -26.17 -3.59 -19.93
CA PRO A 276 -26.05 -4.27 -18.65
C PRO A 276 -26.72 -3.45 -17.53
N LYS A 277 -27.48 -4.14 -16.68
CA LYS A 277 -28.14 -3.55 -15.54
C LYS A 277 -27.15 -3.28 -14.40
N ILE A 278 -27.19 -2.06 -13.85
CA ILE A 278 -26.33 -1.67 -12.73
C ILE A 278 -26.92 -2.25 -11.45
N GLY A 279 -26.14 -3.06 -10.76
CA GLY A 279 -26.50 -3.64 -9.46
C GLY A 279 -26.11 -2.75 -8.29
N ALA A 280 -26.47 -3.21 -7.11
CA ALA A 280 -26.11 -2.56 -5.86
C ALA A 280 -24.60 -2.49 -5.67
N ARG A 281 -24.16 -1.52 -4.87
CA ARG A 281 -22.77 -1.47 -4.42
C ARG A 281 -22.49 -2.63 -3.48
N LYS A 282 -21.36 -3.27 -3.69
CA LYS A 282 -20.85 -4.37 -2.85
C LYS A 282 -19.33 -4.30 -2.78
N ILE A 283 -18.72 -5.12 -1.92
CA ILE A 283 -17.29 -5.34 -1.92
C ILE A 283 -16.92 -6.08 -3.21
N LEU A 284 -16.01 -5.52 -3.98
CA LEU A 284 -15.53 -6.06 -5.26
C LEU A 284 -14.13 -6.67 -5.14
N GLY A 285 -13.47 -6.44 -4.00
CA GLY A 285 -12.13 -6.90 -3.68
C GLY A 285 -11.48 -6.06 -2.60
N PHE A 286 -10.20 -6.31 -2.35
CA PHE A 286 -9.40 -5.60 -1.35
C PHE A 286 -8.12 -5.08 -1.98
N GLY A 287 -7.86 -3.79 -1.81
CA GLY A 287 -6.74 -3.09 -2.46
C GLY A 287 -5.37 -3.39 -1.85
N VAL A 288 -5.32 -4.01 -0.68
CA VAL A 288 -4.07 -4.37 -0.01
C VAL A 288 -3.79 -5.85 -0.23
N ALA A 289 -2.69 -6.15 -0.92
CA ALA A 289 -2.23 -7.52 -1.10
C ALA A 289 -1.71 -8.08 0.24
N PRO A 290 -2.27 -9.20 0.74
CA PRO A 290 -1.87 -9.76 2.02
C PRO A 290 -0.48 -10.40 1.99
N THR A 291 -0.01 -10.87 0.85
CA THR A 291 1.24 -11.62 0.74
C THR A 291 2.26 -10.86 -0.11
N SER A 292 3.48 -10.75 0.43
CA SER A 292 4.66 -10.28 -0.29
C SER A 292 5.74 -11.36 -0.29
N LEU A 293 6.41 -11.56 -1.41
CA LEU A 293 7.49 -12.52 -1.59
C LEU A 293 8.69 -11.85 -2.24
N GLY A 294 9.87 -12.08 -1.69
CA GLY A 294 11.15 -11.67 -2.26
C GLY A 294 12.10 -12.87 -2.39
N PHE A 295 12.77 -12.99 -3.51
CA PHE A 295 13.84 -13.94 -3.72
C PHE A 295 15.09 -13.21 -4.19
N GLY A 296 16.15 -13.31 -3.40
CA GLY A 296 17.49 -12.79 -3.72
C GLY A 296 18.47 -13.93 -3.99
N SER A 297 19.31 -13.77 -5.00
CA SER A 297 20.42 -14.67 -5.22
C SER A 297 21.66 -13.90 -5.66
N SER A 298 22.83 -14.28 -5.15
CA SER A 298 24.11 -13.64 -5.49
C SER A 298 25.18 -14.70 -5.74
N PHE A 299 25.97 -14.45 -6.77
CA PHE A 299 27.03 -15.33 -7.24
C PHE A 299 28.33 -14.54 -7.29
N ARG A 300 29.41 -15.15 -6.90
CA ARG A 300 30.80 -14.70 -7.16
C ARG A 300 31.54 -15.82 -7.82
N TYR A 301 32.17 -15.54 -8.96
CA TYR A 301 33.10 -16.44 -9.60
C TYR A 301 34.39 -15.68 -9.93
N LYS A 302 35.45 -15.95 -9.18
CA LYS A 302 36.70 -15.18 -9.22
C LYS A 302 36.40 -13.69 -9.06
N ASP A 303 36.74 -12.90 -10.05
CA ASP A 303 36.55 -11.45 -10.08
C ASP A 303 35.17 -11.01 -10.55
N PHE A 304 34.33 -11.92 -11.05
CA PHE A 304 32.96 -11.64 -11.46
C PHE A 304 31.98 -11.80 -10.30
N ASN A 305 31.04 -10.90 -10.22
CA ASN A 305 29.88 -10.99 -9.31
C ASN A 305 28.58 -10.77 -10.08
N ALA A 306 27.55 -11.45 -9.67
CA ALA A 306 26.22 -11.27 -10.23
C ALA A 306 25.18 -11.37 -9.10
N SER A 307 24.10 -10.61 -9.19
CA SER A 307 22.98 -10.73 -8.27
C SER A 307 21.67 -10.50 -8.97
N ILE A 308 20.63 -11.19 -8.49
CA ILE A 308 19.26 -11.04 -8.93
C ILE A 308 18.36 -10.85 -7.70
N LEU A 309 17.40 -9.95 -7.83
CA LEU A 309 16.30 -9.77 -6.88
C LEU A 309 14.99 -9.89 -7.65
N VAL A 310 14.14 -10.78 -7.20
CA VAL A 310 12.77 -10.97 -7.70
C VAL A 310 11.82 -10.65 -6.57
N GLU A 311 10.79 -9.87 -6.85
CA GLU A 311 9.75 -9.51 -5.88
C GLU A 311 8.38 -9.74 -6.49
N GLY A 312 7.41 -10.08 -5.62
CA GLY A 312 6.03 -10.26 -5.99
C GLY A 312 5.07 -9.98 -4.85
N LYS A 313 3.82 -9.73 -5.22
CA LYS A 313 2.68 -9.62 -4.29
C LYS A 313 1.53 -10.42 -4.82
N THR A 314 0.72 -10.98 -3.92
CA THR A 314 -0.46 -11.78 -4.29
C THR A 314 -1.65 -11.56 -3.35
N GLY A 315 -2.86 -11.76 -3.88
CA GLY A 315 -4.12 -11.73 -3.14
C GLY A 315 -4.76 -10.35 -3.03
N GLY A 316 -4.23 -9.34 -3.74
CA GLY A 316 -4.82 -8.01 -3.82
C GLY A 316 -5.62 -7.80 -5.10
N GLN A 317 -6.52 -6.82 -5.10
CA GLN A 317 -7.24 -6.34 -6.28
C GLN A 317 -6.95 -4.87 -6.52
N ILE A 318 -7.10 -4.46 -7.78
CA ILE A 318 -6.94 -3.08 -8.22
C ILE A 318 -8.10 -2.66 -9.12
N TYR A 319 -8.69 -1.52 -8.82
CA TYR A 319 -9.61 -0.85 -9.75
C TYR A 319 -8.80 -0.04 -10.74
N SER A 320 -8.90 -0.39 -12.01
CA SER A 320 -8.23 0.34 -13.10
C SER A 320 -9.13 1.41 -13.68
N GLY A 321 -8.98 2.65 -13.23
CA GLY A 321 -9.60 3.81 -13.84
C GLY A 321 -9.14 4.04 -15.28
N THR A 322 -7.90 3.69 -15.59
CA THR A 322 -7.37 3.70 -16.95
C THR A 322 -8.18 2.78 -17.86
N ASN A 323 -8.38 1.50 -17.48
CA ASN A 323 -9.16 0.56 -18.29
C ASN A 323 -10.63 0.96 -18.36
N ALA A 324 -11.23 1.40 -17.25
CA ALA A 324 -12.59 1.92 -17.24
C ALA A 324 -12.77 3.05 -18.27
N PHE A 325 -11.83 3.98 -18.33
CA PHE A 325 -11.89 5.11 -19.25
C PHE A 325 -11.60 4.70 -20.70
N LEU A 326 -10.67 3.76 -20.91
CA LEU A 326 -10.41 3.17 -22.22
C LEU A 326 -11.65 2.45 -22.79
N ILE A 327 -12.37 1.71 -21.93
CA ILE A 327 -13.64 1.05 -22.30
C ILE A 327 -14.68 2.10 -22.69
N ARG A 328 -14.91 3.09 -21.82
CA ARG A 328 -15.87 4.17 -22.06
C ARG A 328 -15.68 4.85 -23.43
N ASN A 329 -14.43 5.09 -23.82
CA ASN A 329 -14.09 5.82 -25.03
C ASN A 329 -13.78 4.92 -26.23
N GLY A 330 -14.01 3.60 -26.11
CA GLY A 330 -13.80 2.65 -27.20
C GLY A 330 -12.31 2.39 -27.53
N HIS A 331 -11.38 2.69 -26.63
CA HIS A 331 -9.94 2.48 -26.84
C HIS A 331 -9.41 1.17 -26.27
N HIS A 332 -10.20 0.48 -25.44
CA HIS A 332 -9.83 -0.82 -24.92
C HIS A 332 -10.06 -1.93 -25.95
N LYS A 333 -9.21 -2.95 -26.00
CA LYS A 333 -9.35 -4.09 -26.93
C LYS A 333 -10.71 -4.81 -26.82
N LYS A 334 -11.30 -4.88 -25.62
CA LYS A 334 -12.65 -5.43 -25.38
C LYS A 334 -13.74 -4.71 -26.15
N THR A 335 -13.51 -3.47 -26.58
CA THR A 335 -14.50 -2.67 -27.31
C THR A 335 -14.45 -2.88 -28.82
N VAL A 336 -13.64 -3.83 -29.29
CA VAL A 336 -13.56 -4.21 -30.69
C VAL A 336 -14.29 -5.54 -30.89
N PRO A 337 -15.48 -5.55 -31.51
CA PRO A 337 -16.19 -6.78 -31.83
C PRO A 337 -15.37 -7.71 -32.75
N ALA A 338 -15.71 -8.99 -32.79
CA ALA A 338 -15.01 -9.98 -33.60
C ALA A 338 -14.96 -9.64 -35.11
N GLY A 339 -15.93 -8.89 -35.62
CA GLY A 339 -15.97 -8.41 -36.99
C GLY A 339 -15.35 -7.02 -37.23
N GLY A 340 -14.66 -6.45 -36.23
CA GLY A 340 -14.12 -5.08 -36.30
C GLY A 340 -15.09 -4.04 -35.73
N ARG A 341 -14.65 -2.78 -35.68
CA ARG A 341 -15.41 -1.70 -35.04
C ARG A 341 -16.71 -1.34 -35.75
N GLU A 342 -16.79 -1.57 -37.08
CA GLU A 342 -17.98 -1.36 -37.87
C GLU A 342 -19.02 -2.46 -37.69
N ALA A 343 -18.64 -3.60 -37.12
CA ALA A 343 -19.56 -4.69 -36.87
C ALA A 343 -20.42 -4.42 -35.62
N GLY A 344 -21.68 -4.79 -35.67
CA GLY A 344 -22.50 -4.92 -34.51
C GLY A 344 -22.07 -6.14 -33.66
N PHE A 345 -22.50 -6.18 -32.41
CA PHE A 345 -22.29 -7.35 -31.53
C PHE A 345 -23.49 -7.61 -30.64
N THR A 346 -23.69 -8.86 -30.26
CA THR A 346 -24.68 -9.26 -29.26
C THR A 346 -23.92 -9.50 -27.94
N PRO A 347 -24.25 -8.78 -26.85
CA PRO A 347 -23.59 -9.00 -25.58
C PRO A 347 -23.93 -10.38 -25.00
N SER A 348 -23.01 -10.95 -24.23
CA SER A 348 -23.25 -12.18 -23.48
C SER A 348 -24.07 -11.89 -22.22
N GLY A 349 -25.00 -12.76 -21.87
CA GLY A 349 -25.86 -12.62 -20.69
C GLY A 349 -27.32 -12.98 -21.00
N VAL A 350 -28.22 -12.45 -20.18
CA VAL A 350 -29.66 -12.67 -20.30
C VAL A 350 -30.43 -11.36 -20.18
N MET A 351 -31.64 -11.34 -20.68
CA MET A 351 -32.59 -10.25 -20.45
C MET A 351 -33.21 -10.36 -19.03
N GLU A 352 -33.91 -9.32 -18.56
CA GLU A 352 -34.55 -9.30 -17.23
C GLU A 352 -35.54 -10.43 -17.02
N ASP A 353 -36.19 -10.89 -18.08
CA ASP A 353 -37.14 -12.04 -18.06
C ASP A 353 -36.46 -13.42 -18.11
N GLY A 354 -35.09 -13.42 -18.11
CA GLY A 354 -34.30 -14.65 -18.22
C GLY A 354 -34.08 -15.14 -19.66
N SER A 355 -34.69 -14.53 -20.66
CA SER A 355 -34.52 -14.93 -22.07
C SER A 355 -33.11 -14.60 -22.60
N SER A 356 -32.67 -15.32 -23.62
CA SER A 356 -31.39 -15.04 -24.30
C SER A 356 -31.45 -13.71 -25.03
N ILE A 357 -30.33 -12.97 -25.03
CA ILE A 357 -30.19 -11.74 -25.79
C ILE A 357 -30.07 -12.09 -27.28
N THR A 358 -30.99 -11.61 -28.08
CA THR A 358 -31.01 -11.82 -29.54
C THR A 358 -30.73 -10.51 -30.30
N THR A 359 -30.92 -9.36 -29.65
CA THR A 359 -30.74 -8.05 -30.24
C THR A 359 -29.26 -7.70 -30.34
N SER A 360 -28.79 -7.42 -31.56
CA SER A 360 -27.42 -6.91 -31.79
C SER A 360 -27.36 -5.40 -31.55
N ILE A 361 -26.25 -4.95 -30.97
CA ILE A 361 -25.93 -3.54 -30.78
C ILE A 361 -25.22 -3.04 -32.03
N PRO A 362 -25.82 -2.13 -32.81
CA PRO A 362 -25.20 -1.60 -34.02
C PRO A 362 -24.05 -0.64 -33.66
N GLN A 363 -23.13 -0.41 -34.61
CA GLN A 363 -21.98 0.48 -34.43
C GLN A 363 -22.36 1.83 -33.80
N ALA A 364 -23.41 2.47 -34.28
CA ALA A 364 -23.84 3.79 -33.84
C ALA A 364 -24.24 3.86 -32.33
N GLN A 365 -24.55 2.71 -31.72
CA GLN A 365 -24.99 2.63 -30.31
C GLN A 365 -23.97 1.92 -29.40
N GLN A 366 -22.81 1.52 -29.92
CA GLN A 366 -21.76 0.89 -29.10
C GLN A 366 -21.25 1.81 -28.00
N GLU A 367 -21.20 3.13 -28.25
CA GLU A 367 -20.82 4.11 -27.25
C GLU A 367 -21.75 4.10 -26.04
N ASP A 368 -23.07 4.00 -26.25
CA ASP A 368 -24.04 3.96 -25.15
C ASP A 368 -23.86 2.70 -24.28
N TYR A 369 -23.60 1.55 -24.93
CA TYR A 369 -23.29 0.30 -24.22
C TYR A 369 -22.02 0.44 -23.35
N TYR A 370 -20.93 0.94 -23.91
CA TYR A 370 -19.66 1.06 -23.18
C TYR A 370 -19.67 2.17 -22.14
N ARG A 371 -20.46 3.22 -22.32
CA ARG A 371 -20.72 4.23 -21.28
C ARG A 371 -21.46 3.64 -20.08
N ARG A 372 -22.42 2.74 -20.31
CA ARG A 372 -23.10 2.02 -19.24
C ARG A 372 -22.12 1.07 -18.52
N THR A 373 -21.32 0.33 -19.26
CA THR A 373 -20.28 -0.56 -18.72
C THR A 373 -19.30 0.21 -17.85
N TYR A 374 -18.84 1.39 -18.28
CA TYR A 374 -18.00 2.28 -17.46
C TYR A 374 -18.63 2.64 -16.11
N SER A 375 -19.95 2.73 -16.01
CA SER A 375 -20.64 3.06 -14.76
C SER A 375 -20.69 1.89 -13.76
N ILE A 376 -20.25 0.70 -14.16
CA ILE A 376 -20.17 -0.50 -13.33
C ILE A 376 -18.73 -0.73 -12.92
N ALA A 377 -18.42 -0.47 -11.63
CA ALA A 377 -17.04 -0.56 -11.13
C ALA A 377 -16.46 -1.98 -11.24
N GLU A 378 -17.30 -3.00 -11.09
CA GLU A 378 -16.91 -4.42 -11.19
C GLU A 378 -16.16 -4.73 -12.51
N GLU A 379 -16.50 -4.05 -13.62
CA GLU A 379 -15.86 -4.24 -14.94
C GLU A 379 -14.36 -3.91 -14.95
N ALA A 380 -13.93 -2.98 -14.11
CA ALA A 380 -12.56 -2.48 -14.09
C ALA A 380 -11.73 -3.01 -12.90
N ILE A 381 -12.27 -3.95 -12.15
CA ILE A 381 -11.53 -4.66 -11.10
C ILE A 381 -10.66 -5.74 -11.74
N GLN A 382 -9.41 -5.80 -11.32
CA GLN A 382 -8.44 -6.81 -11.74
C GLN A 382 -7.71 -7.35 -10.52
N ASP A 383 -7.22 -8.59 -10.60
CA ASP A 383 -6.24 -9.07 -9.63
C ASP A 383 -4.93 -8.29 -9.83
N SER A 384 -4.29 -7.89 -8.73
CA SER A 384 -3.04 -7.14 -8.74
C SER A 384 -1.80 -8.02 -8.52
N ASP A 385 -1.96 -9.32 -8.69
CA ASP A 385 -0.87 -10.29 -8.50
C ASP A 385 0.23 -10.08 -9.53
N TYR A 386 1.46 -10.07 -9.06
CA TYR A 386 2.61 -9.99 -9.94
C TYR A 386 3.86 -10.62 -9.34
N MET A 387 4.81 -10.93 -10.22
CA MET A 387 6.19 -11.25 -9.89
C MET A 387 7.11 -10.52 -10.89
N ARG A 388 8.08 -9.76 -10.40
CA ARG A 388 8.95 -8.88 -11.21
C ARG A 388 10.42 -9.12 -10.89
N VAL A 389 11.27 -9.11 -11.92
CA VAL A 389 12.72 -8.96 -11.72
C VAL A 389 12.99 -7.52 -11.34
N ARG A 390 13.19 -7.31 -10.04
CA ARG A 390 13.38 -5.99 -9.44
C ARG A 390 14.75 -5.43 -9.71
N GLN A 391 15.78 -6.29 -9.64
CA GLN A 391 17.15 -5.92 -9.94
C GLN A 391 17.93 -7.09 -10.50
N LEU A 392 18.76 -6.81 -11.47
CA LEU A 392 19.83 -7.66 -11.95
C LEU A 392 21.11 -6.83 -11.97
N SER A 393 22.18 -7.36 -11.39
CA SER A 393 23.50 -6.73 -11.42
C SER A 393 24.54 -7.73 -11.88
N ILE A 394 25.45 -7.30 -12.75
CA ILE A 394 26.64 -8.04 -13.15
C ILE A 394 27.81 -7.11 -12.97
N GLY A 395 28.79 -7.52 -12.16
CA GLY A 395 29.96 -6.72 -11.81
C GLY A 395 31.27 -7.45 -12.04
N TYR A 396 32.32 -6.66 -12.23
CA TYR A 396 33.70 -7.12 -12.34
C TYR A 396 34.57 -6.36 -11.37
N ASN A 397 35.29 -7.08 -10.52
CA ASN A 397 36.30 -6.54 -9.62
C ASN A 397 37.62 -6.48 -10.38
N VAL A 398 38.14 -5.30 -10.55
CA VAL A 398 39.42 -5.11 -11.23
C VAL A 398 40.53 -5.74 -10.37
N PRO A 399 41.33 -6.68 -10.89
CA PRO A 399 42.43 -7.28 -10.14
C PRO A 399 43.41 -6.24 -9.63
N SER A 400 43.95 -6.41 -8.42
CA SER A 400 44.90 -5.49 -7.81
C SER A 400 46.14 -5.27 -8.66
N SER A 401 46.60 -6.26 -9.40
CA SER A 401 47.72 -6.12 -10.34
C SER A 401 47.50 -5.12 -11.46
N MET A 402 46.23 -4.83 -11.82
CA MET A 402 45.91 -3.78 -12.81
C MET A 402 45.82 -2.37 -12.19
N LEU A 403 45.79 -2.29 -10.88
CA LEU A 403 45.69 -1.04 -10.12
C LEU A 403 47.06 -0.60 -9.54
N GLU A 404 48.10 -1.45 -9.66
CA GLU A 404 49.44 -1.13 -9.18
C GLU A 404 49.98 0.15 -9.80
N GLY A 405 50.55 1.02 -8.97
CA GLY A 405 51.03 2.32 -9.38
C GLY A 405 49.96 3.42 -9.53
N THR A 406 48.73 3.11 -9.27
CA THR A 406 47.64 4.09 -9.19
C THR A 406 47.33 4.45 -7.71
N PHE A 407 46.52 5.47 -7.50
CA PHE A 407 46.03 5.85 -6.17
C PHE A 407 44.73 5.10 -5.76
N VAL A 408 44.30 4.11 -6.55
CA VAL A 408 43.09 3.33 -6.33
C VAL A 408 43.45 1.97 -5.75
N ASP A 409 42.99 1.67 -4.54
CA ASP A 409 43.20 0.37 -3.88
C ASP A 409 42.30 -0.74 -4.45
N LYS A 410 41.04 -0.41 -4.73
CA LYS A 410 40.07 -1.35 -5.31
C LYS A 410 39.17 -0.65 -6.30
N ALA A 411 38.80 -1.32 -7.37
CA ALA A 411 37.82 -0.86 -8.34
C ALA A 411 36.85 -1.99 -8.69
N THR A 412 35.56 -1.65 -8.73
CA THR A 412 34.50 -2.56 -9.20
C THR A 412 33.65 -1.83 -10.20
N VAL A 413 33.40 -2.43 -11.35
CA VAL A 413 32.51 -1.89 -12.40
C VAL A 413 31.33 -2.84 -12.51
N SER A 414 30.12 -2.31 -12.43
CA SER A 414 28.89 -3.11 -12.49
C SER A 414 27.86 -2.51 -13.43
N LEU A 415 27.23 -3.36 -14.22
CA LEU A 415 26.00 -3.06 -14.97
C LEU A 415 24.81 -3.43 -14.11
N ILE A 416 23.89 -2.49 -13.88
CA ILE A 416 22.72 -2.67 -13.03
C ILE A 416 21.46 -2.34 -13.83
N GLY A 417 20.55 -3.30 -13.87
CA GLY A 417 19.21 -3.12 -14.41
C GLY A 417 18.17 -3.18 -13.29
N ARG A 418 17.20 -2.26 -13.28
CA ARG A 418 16.11 -2.26 -12.30
C ARG A 418 14.75 -2.26 -12.97
N ASN A 419 13.76 -2.91 -12.32
CA ASN A 419 12.38 -3.05 -12.81
C ASN A 419 12.33 -3.62 -14.23
N LEU A 420 13.11 -4.66 -14.51
CA LEU A 420 13.43 -5.10 -15.87
C LEU A 420 12.21 -5.65 -16.61
N PHE A 421 11.51 -6.61 -16.02
CA PHE A 421 10.33 -7.22 -16.61
C PHE A 421 9.54 -8.01 -15.56
N PHE A 422 8.28 -8.25 -15.85
CA PHE A 422 7.44 -9.17 -15.08
C PHE A 422 7.70 -10.61 -15.49
N LEU A 423 7.83 -11.48 -14.49
CA LEU A 423 7.77 -12.94 -14.67
C LEU A 423 6.31 -13.40 -14.76
N SER A 424 5.44 -12.76 -13.99
CA SER A 424 3.99 -12.89 -14.08
C SER A 424 3.32 -11.55 -13.75
N ASN A 425 2.16 -11.28 -14.36
CA ASN A 425 1.37 -10.08 -14.12
C ASN A 425 -0.10 -10.39 -14.45
N SER A 426 -0.99 -10.13 -13.50
CA SER A 426 -2.44 -10.34 -13.65
C SER A 426 -3.18 -9.09 -14.15
N THR A 427 -2.53 -7.92 -14.15
CA THR A 427 -3.15 -6.69 -14.67
C THR A 427 -2.99 -6.56 -16.18
N ASP A 428 -3.97 -5.91 -16.81
CA ASP A 428 -3.97 -5.57 -18.24
C ASP A 428 -3.89 -4.05 -18.39
N ASN A 429 -3.00 -3.56 -19.26
CA ASN A 429 -2.76 -2.15 -19.62
C ASN A 429 -2.23 -1.23 -18.50
N ILE A 430 -2.05 -1.70 -17.29
CA ILE A 430 -1.55 -0.92 -16.15
C ILE A 430 -0.40 -1.65 -15.45
N ASP A 431 0.37 -0.93 -14.69
CA ASP A 431 1.33 -1.52 -13.76
C ASP A 431 0.60 -1.84 -12.43
N PRO A 432 0.66 -3.07 -11.89
CA PRO A 432 -0.02 -3.45 -10.64
C PRO A 432 0.48 -2.67 -9.42
N GLU A 433 1.63 -2.01 -9.52
CA GLU A 433 2.18 -1.13 -8.47
C GLU A 433 1.74 0.34 -8.63
N SER A 434 0.93 0.66 -9.65
CA SER A 434 0.37 2.00 -9.80
C SER A 434 -0.51 2.37 -8.63
N ALA A 435 -0.36 3.59 -8.12
CA ALA A 435 -1.15 4.11 -7.02
C ALA A 435 -1.83 5.42 -7.41
N TYR A 436 -3.06 5.62 -6.92
CA TYR A 436 -3.82 6.84 -7.13
C TYR A 436 -3.22 8.02 -6.36
N ASN A 437 -2.77 7.76 -5.14
CA ASN A 437 -2.04 8.70 -4.29
C ASN A 437 -1.18 7.93 -3.25
N ASN A 438 -0.53 8.67 -2.36
CA ASN A 438 0.32 8.12 -1.28
C ASN A 438 -0.45 7.93 0.04
N GLY A 439 -1.77 8.07 0.03
CA GLY A 439 -2.61 7.91 1.21
C GLY A 439 -3.38 6.59 1.21
N ASN A 440 -4.63 6.62 1.68
CA ASN A 440 -5.48 5.44 1.89
C ASN A 440 -6.17 4.92 0.61
N SER A 441 -5.56 5.13 -0.56
CA SER A 441 -6.10 4.74 -1.87
C SER A 441 -5.53 3.43 -2.40
N ALA A 442 -5.09 2.52 -1.53
CA ALA A 442 -4.61 1.22 -1.94
C ALA A 442 -5.66 0.51 -2.82
N GLY A 443 -5.21 -0.03 -3.96
CA GLY A 443 -6.10 -0.67 -4.94
C GLY A 443 -6.83 0.27 -5.88
N LEU A 444 -6.53 1.59 -5.87
CA LEU A 444 -7.01 2.52 -6.90
C LEU A 444 -5.88 2.85 -7.87
N GLU A 445 -6.18 2.81 -9.15
CA GLU A 445 -5.33 3.31 -10.23
C GLU A 445 -6.14 4.28 -11.11
N TRP A 446 -5.55 5.42 -11.51
CA TRP A 446 -6.17 6.40 -12.39
C TRP A 446 -5.11 7.12 -13.21
N PHE A 447 -4.79 6.58 -14.40
CA PHE A 447 -3.77 7.09 -15.31
C PHE A 447 -2.38 7.22 -14.65
N GLY A 448 -2.05 6.28 -13.74
CA GLY A 448 -0.75 6.20 -13.11
C GLY A 448 0.35 5.84 -14.12
N LEU A 449 1.52 6.47 -13.99
CA LEU A 449 2.67 6.09 -14.79
C LEU A 449 3.22 4.75 -14.28
N PRO A 450 3.55 3.81 -15.18
CA PRO A 450 4.21 2.57 -14.77
C PRO A 450 5.60 2.85 -14.19
N VAL A 451 6.06 1.96 -13.32
CA VAL A 451 7.40 2.05 -12.75
C VAL A 451 8.46 1.97 -13.87
N PRO A 452 9.38 2.95 -13.96
CA PRO A 452 10.33 3.00 -15.06
C PRO A 452 11.37 1.87 -14.96
N ARG A 453 11.70 1.28 -16.10
CA ARG A 453 12.88 0.41 -16.25
C ARG A 453 14.13 1.29 -16.32
N THR A 454 15.14 0.96 -15.52
CA THR A 454 16.41 1.69 -15.53
C THR A 454 17.58 0.74 -15.77
N ILE A 455 18.56 1.21 -16.55
CA ILE A 455 19.83 0.54 -16.77
C ILE A 455 20.92 1.56 -16.49
N GLY A 456 21.90 1.19 -15.69
CA GLY A 456 22.98 2.07 -15.27
C GLY A 456 24.31 1.35 -15.12
N LEU A 457 25.38 2.11 -15.29
CA LEU A 457 26.73 1.69 -14.96
C LEU A 457 27.10 2.25 -13.58
N ASN A 458 27.59 1.38 -12.71
CA ASN A 458 28.12 1.75 -11.40
C ASN A 458 29.63 1.50 -11.38
N VAL A 459 30.39 2.50 -10.95
CA VAL A 459 31.82 2.38 -10.73
C VAL A 459 32.09 2.72 -9.26
N ASN A 460 32.60 1.73 -8.52
CA ASN A 460 32.99 1.88 -7.12
C ASN A 460 34.50 1.86 -7.02
N LEU A 461 35.07 2.92 -6.49
CA LEU A 461 36.51 3.08 -6.28
C LEU A 461 36.78 3.22 -4.78
N LYS A 462 37.82 2.53 -4.30
CA LYS A 462 38.36 2.70 -2.95
C LYS A 462 39.78 3.19 -3.08
N PHE A 463 40.09 4.25 -2.32
CA PHE A 463 41.39 4.91 -2.27
C PHE A 463 42.06 4.64 -0.94
#